data_06428d2206bfa1d5e42e089ffa4c09ff
#
_entry.id   06428d2206bfa1d5e42e089ffa4c09ff
#
_cell.length_a   1.000
_cell.length_b   1.000
_cell.length_c   1.000
_cell.angle_alpha   90.00
_cell.angle_beta   90.00
_cell.angle_gamma   90.00
#
_symmetry.space_group_name_H-M   'P 1'
#
loop_
_entity.id
_entity.type
_entity.pdbx_description
1 polymer ?
#
loop_
_entity_poly.entity_id
_entity_poly.type
_entity_poly.pdbx_seq_one_letter_code
_entity_poly.pdbx_strand_id
1 'polypeptide(L)' 'MHQDYKTRLTALSDKLTDVVLEEADPDNWPGAGKKPSELTKDERGDRYWDKKNAAASLILLIKVHSLIGMQTR' A
#
# COMPACT_ATOMS: atom_id res chain seq x y z
N MET A 1 -22.02 8.91 -10.99
CA MET A 1 -21.86 8.91 -9.53
C MET A 1 -21.97 10.32 -9.01
N HIS A 2 -22.49 10.47 -7.81
CA HIS A 2 -22.70 11.79 -7.20
C HIS A 2 -21.36 12.48 -6.90
N GLN A 3 -21.32 13.84 -7.00
CA GLN A 3 -20.13 14.63 -6.75
C GLN A 3 -19.54 14.39 -5.35
N ASP A 4 -20.41 14.17 -4.35
CA ASP A 4 -20.00 13.85 -2.99
C ASP A 4 -19.14 12.57 -2.94
N TYR A 5 -19.45 11.58 -3.75
CA TYR A 5 -18.67 10.35 -3.81
C TYR A 5 -17.26 10.61 -4.34
N LYS A 6 -17.11 11.51 -5.31
CA LYS A 6 -15.80 11.89 -5.81
C LYS A 6 -14.94 12.51 -4.71
N THR A 7 -15.52 13.44 -3.94
CA THR A 7 -14.83 14.08 -2.81
C THR A 7 -14.42 13.04 -1.77
N ARG A 8 -15.31 12.12 -1.43
CA ARG A 8 -15.05 11.07 -0.45
C ARG A 8 -14.01 10.07 -0.93
N LEU A 9 -14.04 9.71 -2.22
CA LEU A 9 -13.04 8.82 -2.80
C LEU A 9 -11.67 9.48 -2.84
N THR A 10 -11.61 10.78 -3.13
CA THR A 10 -10.34 11.52 -3.13
C THR A 10 -9.75 11.55 -1.71
N ALA A 11 -10.56 11.78 -0.68
CA ALA A 11 -10.11 11.75 0.70
C ALA A 11 -9.60 10.35 1.09
N LEU A 12 -10.29 9.30 0.65
CA LEU A 12 -9.86 7.92 0.88
C LEU A 12 -8.54 7.63 0.18
N SER A 13 -8.38 8.11 -1.05
CA SER A 13 -7.14 7.96 -1.81
C SER A 13 -5.94 8.56 -1.07
N ASP A 14 -6.12 9.74 -0.46
CA ASP A 14 -5.06 10.37 0.32
C ASP A 14 -4.66 9.52 1.53
N LYS A 15 -5.64 8.97 2.24
CA LYS A 15 -5.38 8.09 3.38
C LYS A 15 -4.69 6.79 2.95
N LEU A 16 -5.12 6.20 1.85
CA LEU A 16 -4.52 4.97 1.32
C LEU A 16 -3.09 5.22 0.83
N THR A 17 -2.82 6.40 0.28
CA THR A 17 -1.47 6.76 -0.13
C THR A 17 -0.53 6.77 1.07
N ASP A 18 -0.96 7.34 2.19
CA ASP A 18 -0.16 7.34 3.42
C ASP A 18 0.12 5.91 3.91
N VAL A 19 -0.89 5.05 3.86
CA VAL A 19 -0.75 3.64 4.24
C VAL A 19 0.24 2.92 3.32
N VAL A 20 0.12 3.12 2.01
CA VAL A 20 1.01 2.48 1.04
C VAL A 20 2.45 2.94 1.23
N LEU A 21 2.67 4.23 1.42
CA LEU A 21 4.01 4.77 1.62
C LEU A 21 4.67 4.19 2.87
N GLU A 22 3.91 3.96 3.93
CA GLU A 22 4.42 3.36 5.15
C GLU A 22 4.62 1.85 5.01
N GLU A 23 3.61 1.13 4.51
CA GLU A 23 3.67 -0.33 4.40
C GLU A 23 4.63 -0.82 3.33
N ALA A 24 4.80 -0.07 2.25
CA ALA A 24 5.67 -0.46 1.15
C ALA A 24 7.14 -0.05 1.35
N ASP A 25 7.44 0.64 2.44
CA ASP A 25 8.82 1.01 2.76
C ASP A 25 9.53 -0.18 3.40
N PRO A 26 10.52 -0.79 2.71
CA PRO A 26 11.22 -1.95 3.26
C PRO A 26 11.96 -1.69 4.57
N ASP A 27 12.25 -0.43 4.88
CA ASP A 27 12.90 -0.06 6.13
C ASP A 27 12.00 -0.27 7.33
N ASN A 28 10.69 -0.37 7.10
CA ASN A 28 9.69 -0.66 8.13
C ASN A 28 9.43 -2.15 8.31
N TRP A 29 10.03 -3.00 7.47
CA TRP A 29 9.83 -4.45 7.52
C TRP A 29 10.85 -5.10 8.46
N PRO A 30 10.52 -6.24 9.10
CA PRO A 30 11.49 -6.99 9.91
C PRO A 30 12.75 -7.31 9.10
N GLY A 31 13.90 -7.23 9.76
CA GLY A 31 15.19 -7.49 9.12
C GLY A 31 15.69 -6.35 8.24
N ALA A 32 15.15 -5.14 8.40
CA ALA A 32 15.61 -3.96 7.67
C ALA A 32 17.12 -3.74 7.88
N GLY A 33 17.82 -3.44 6.78
CA GLY A 33 19.26 -3.21 6.81
C GLY A 33 20.11 -4.48 6.75
N LYS A 34 19.49 -5.66 6.83
CA LYS A 34 20.21 -6.93 6.73
C LYS A 34 20.26 -7.42 5.28
N LYS A 35 21.35 -8.09 4.94
CA LYS A 35 21.45 -8.80 3.67
C LYS A 35 20.54 -10.03 3.69
N PRO A 36 20.05 -10.52 2.53
CA PRO A 36 19.19 -11.70 2.51
C PRO A 36 19.76 -12.91 3.25
N SER A 37 21.08 -13.11 3.17
CA SER A 37 21.76 -14.22 3.85
C SER A 37 21.80 -14.07 5.37
N GLU A 38 21.56 -12.87 5.89
CA GLU A 38 21.61 -12.57 7.33
C GLU A 38 20.21 -12.64 7.97
N LEU A 39 19.17 -12.77 7.16
CA LEU A 39 17.80 -12.84 7.66
C LEU A 39 17.53 -14.18 8.33
N THR A 40 16.89 -14.14 9.50
CA THR A 40 16.39 -15.37 10.14
C THR A 40 15.19 -15.89 9.35
N LYS A 41 14.81 -17.13 9.62
CA LYS A 41 13.64 -17.74 8.98
C LYS A 41 12.37 -16.91 9.27
N ASP A 42 12.20 -16.48 10.51
CA ASP A 42 11.04 -15.69 10.91
C ASP A 42 11.05 -14.33 10.23
N GLU A 43 12.20 -13.68 10.17
CA GLU A 43 12.33 -12.39 9.48
C GLU A 43 11.99 -12.49 7.99
N ARG A 44 12.43 -13.58 7.33
CA ARG A 44 12.09 -13.82 5.92
C ARG A 44 10.60 -13.98 5.72
N GLY A 45 9.93 -14.73 6.60
CA GLY A 45 8.49 -14.92 6.55
C GLY A 45 7.74 -13.61 6.77
N ASP A 46 8.16 -12.85 7.76
CA ASP A 46 7.51 -11.57 8.09
C ASP A 46 7.70 -10.54 6.98
N ARG A 47 8.90 -10.45 6.39
CA ARG A 47 9.15 -9.56 5.25
C ARG A 47 8.30 -9.96 4.04
N TYR A 48 8.14 -11.25 3.80
CA TYR A 48 7.30 -11.74 2.71
C TYR A 48 5.84 -11.33 2.91
N TRP A 49 5.34 -11.47 4.14
CA TRP A 49 3.99 -11.05 4.50
C TRP A 49 3.79 -9.55 4.32
N ASP A 50 4.72 -8.76 4.81
CA ASP A 50 4.64 -7.29 4.70
C ASP A 50 4.69 -6.86 3.23
N LYS A 51 5.52 -7.50 2.43
CA LYS A 51 5.61 -7.25 1.00
C LYS A 51 4.28 -7.55 0.30
N LYS A 52 3.67 -8.68 0.61
CA LYS A 52 2.36 -9.06 0.04
C LYS A 52 1.27 -8.11 0.49
N ASN A 53 1.28 -7.73 1.75
CA ASN A 53 0.31 -6.80 2.31
C ASN A 53 0.43 -5.43 1.64
N ALA A 54 1.65 -4.93 1.46
CA ALA A 54 1.90 -3.67 0.77
C ALA A 54 1.42 -3.72 -0.69
N ALA A 55 1.66 -4.85 -1.38
CA ALA A 55 1.20 -5.02 -2.75
C ALA A 55 -0.33 -4.99 -2.82
N ALA A 56 -1.02 -5.61 -1.87
CA ALA A 56 -2.48 -5.60 -1.82
C ALA A 56 -3.00 -4.17 -1.58
N SER A 57 -2.38 -3.43 -0.67
CA SER A 57 -2.74 -2.04 -0.40
C SER A 57 -2.54 -1.15 -1.62
N LEU A 58 -1.46 -1.37 -2.37
CA LEU A 58 -1.18 -0.61 -3.60
C LEU A 58 -2.23 -0.90 -4.67
N ILE A 59 -2.64 -2.16 -4.82
CA ILE A 59 -3.69 -2.53 -5.77
C ILE A 59 -5.01 -1.84 -5.41
N LEU A 60 -5.35 -1.81 -4.13
CA LEU A 60 -6.53 -1.11 -3.64
C LEU A 60 -6.47 0.38 -3.99
N LEU A 61 -5.33 1.02 -3.77
CA LEU A 61 -5.13 2.43 -4.10
C LEU A 61 -5.31 2.67 -5.60
N ILE A 62 -4.75 1.82 -6.45
CA ILE A 62 -4.88 1.91 -7.90
C ILE A 62 -6.36 1.83 -8.30
N LYS A 63 -7.11 0.91 -7.70
CA LYS A 63 -8.54 0.76 -7.99
C LYS A 63 -9.34 1.99 -7.58
N VAL A 64 -9.01 2.61 -6.44
CA VAL A 64 -9.66 3.85 -6.01
C VAL A 64 -9.35 4.97 -7.00
N HIS A 65 -8.10 5.11 -7.44
CA HIS A 65 -7.71 6.09 -8.45
C HIS A 65 -8.46 5.88 -9.77
N SER A 66 -8.64 4.62 -10.18
CA SER A 66 -9.41 4.30 -11.38
C SER A 66 -10.86 4.76 -11.25
N LEU A 67 -11.47 4.56 -10.08
CA LEU A 67 -12.85 5.02 -9.84
C LEU A 67 -12.94 6.54 -9.94
N ILE A 68 -11.97 7.26 -9.35
CA ILE A 68 -11.92 8.73 -9.42
C ILE A 68 -11.79 9.18 -10.87
N GLY A 69 -10.91 8.55 -11.65
CA GLY A 69 -10.73 8.84 -13.07
C GLY A 69 -12.00 8.64 -13.88
N MET A 70 -12.77 7.61 -13.56
CA MET A 70 -14.06 7.35 -14.21
C MET A 70 -15.07 8.46 -13.92
N GLN A 71 -14.98 9.12 -12.78
CA GLN A 71 -15.89 10.21 -12.41
C GLN A 71 -15.56 11.53 -13.11
N THR A 72 -14.34 11.68 -13.61
CA THR A 72 -13.86 12.92 -14.23
C THR A 72 -14.00 12.94 -15.75
N ARG A 73 -14.42 11.85 -16.35
CA ARG A 73 -14.64 11.76 -17.80
C ARG A 73 -15.96 12.41 -18.21
#